data_10f9e1ea713a0ebf0a31de446ebaebe5
#
_entry.id   10f9e1ea713a0ebf0a31de446ebaebe5
#
_cell.length_a   1.000
_cell.length_b   1.000
_cell.length_c   1.000
_cell.angle_alpha   90.00
_cell.angle_beta   90.00
_cell.angle_gamma   90.00
#
_symmetry.space_group_name_H-M   'P 1'
#
loop_
_entity.id
_entity.type
_entity.pdbx_description
1 polymer ?
#
loop_
_entity_poly.entity_id
_entity_poly.type
_entity_poly.pdbx_seq_one_letter_code
_entity_poly.pdbx_strand_id
1 'polypeptide(L)'
;MIYWDPVASEAPIERRKGIFDQLNFGISALHAQDYKKLGLEDFGKEGNYIERQIARWSKQYFDSETEVLDSMHKLIDWLPARTPEQKYTSIVHGDYRLDNVVMTHDDKNMAMLDWELSTIGDPLADFGYHCLLWHIGNIDDEASKNLGIHTEKEYLDLYLSRTKMELESEWDFYIIFSLFKVAGICQGILGRVRDGTAASDFAIQMGKRAKMFADLGWEKAKKIS
;
A
#
# COMPACT_ATOMS: atom_id res chain seq x y z
N MET A 1 15.11 8.26 -13.98
CA MET A 1 13.81 8.20 -14.67
C MET A 1 12.74 7.87 -13.63
N ILE A 2 11.55 8.44 -13.73
CA ILE A 2 10.40 8.07 -12.88
C ILE A 2 9.31 7.58 -13.85
N TYR A 3 8.72 6.42 -13.55
CA TYR A 3 7.55 5.91 -14.26
C TYR A 3 6.29 6.36 -13.53
N TRP A 4 5.35 6.95 -14.24
CA TRP A 4 4.12 7.50 -13.67
C TRP A 4 2.92 6.56 -13.78
N ASP A 5 2.92 5.70 -14.80
CA ASP A 5 1.88 4.69 -14.95
C ASP A 5 2.14 3.50 -14.01
N PRO A 6 1.15 3.05 -13.23
CA PRO A 6 1.33 2.00 -12.23
C PRO A 6 1.85 0.67 -12.77
N VAL A 7 1.65 0.38 -14.07
CA VAL A 7 2.16 -0.83 -14.73
C VAL A 7 3.40 -0.56 -15.59
N ALA A 8 4.01 0.62 -15.43
CA ALA A 8 5.17 1.07 -16.23
C ALA A 8 4.88 1.03 -17.74
N SER A 9 3.70 1.46 -18.18
CA SER A 9 3.31 1.42 -19.61
C SER A 9 4.19 2.28 -20.50
N GLU A 10 4.94 3.24 -19.94
CA GLU A 10 5.95 4.03 -20.62
C GLU A 10 7.18 3.20 -21.05
N ALA A 11 7.40 2.05 -20.40
CA ALA A 11 8.46 1.12 -20.76
C ALA A 11 7.98 0.05 -21.74
N PRO A 12 8.86 -0.43 -22.64
CA PRO A 12 8.61 -1.62 -23.44
C PRO A 12 8.20 -2.81 -22.57
N ILE A 13 7.26 -3.64 -23.04
CA ILE A 13 6.65 -4.71 -22.27
C ILE A 13 7.69 -5.71 -21.71
N GLU A 14 8.73 -6.00 -22.49
CA GLU A 14 9.82 -6.91 -22.14
C GLU A 14 10.70 -6.39 -20.99
N ARG A 15 10.65 -5.08 -20.67
CA ARG A 15 11.41 -4.47 -19.57
C ARG A 15 10.61 -4.41 -18.27
N ARG A 16 9.28 -4.45 -18.32
CA ARG A 16 8.41 -4.19 -17.16
C ARG A 16 8.62 -5.19 -16.03
N LYS A 17 8.79 -6.48 -16.36
CA LYS A 17 9.09 -7.49 -15.33
C LYS A 17 10.37 -7.17 -14.56
N GLY A 18 11.41 -6.68 -15.24
CA GLY A 18 12.66 -6.23 -14.62
C GLY A 18 12.47 -4.98 -13.74
N ILE A 19 11.64 -4.03 -14.17
CA ILE A 19 11.29 -2.84 -13.36
C ILE A 19 10.60 -3.28 -12.06
N PHE A 20 9.61 -4.16 -12.15
CA PHE A 20 8.92 -4.70 -10.97
C PHE A 20 9.86 -5.52 -10.07
N ASP A 21 10.81 -6.26 -10.65
CA ASP A 21 11.84 -6.96 -9.88
C ASP A 21 12.69 -5.98 -9.05
N GLN A 22 13.06 -4.82 -9.63
CA GLN A 22 13.80 -3.78 -8.94
C GLN A 22 12.96 -3.05 -7.87
N LEU A 23 11.65 -2.87 -8.08
CA LEU A 23 10.75 -2.38 -7.04
C LEU A 23 10.71 -3.35 -5.86
N ASN A 24 10.49 -4.62 -6.13
CA ASN A 24 10.50 -5.66 -5.11
C ASN A 24 11.83 -5.71 -4.36
N PHE A 25 12.95 -5.63 -5.08
CA PHE A 25 14.27 -5.58 -4.47
C PHE A 25 14.43 -4.37 -3.53
N GLY A 26 14.00 -3.19 -3.96
CA GLY A 26 14.12 -1.95 -3.19
C GLY A 26 13.38 -2.03 -1.86
N ILE A 27 12.08 -2.38 -1.89
CA ILE A 27 11.28 -2.48 -0.66
C ILE A 27 11.77 -3.62 0.23
N SER A 28 12.19 -4.75 -0.34
CA SER A 28 12.76 -5.87 0.42
C SER A 28 14.06 -5.46 1.12
N ALA A 29 14.93 -4.71 0.43
CA ALA A 29 16.18 -4.22 1.00
C ALA A 29 15.93 -3.23 2.15
N LEU A 30 14.89 -2.37 2.04
CA LEU A 30 14.48 -1.48 3.11
C LEU A 30 14.00 -2.30 4.33
N HIS A 31 13.09 -3.24 4.11
CA HIS A 31 12.49 -4.03 5.18
C HIS A 31 13.46 -5.01 5.85
N ALA A 32 14.56 -5.36 5.18
CA ALA A 32 15.63 -6.19 5.75
C ALA A 32 16.61 -5.40 6.64
N GLN A 33 16.49 -4.07 6.72
CA GLN A 33 17.39 -3.27 7.56
C GLN A 33 17.07 -3.45 9.04
N ASP A 34 18.13 -3.63 9.82
CA ASP A 34 18.05 -3.59 11.28
C ASP A 34 18.06 -2.12 11.74
N TYR A 35 16.88 -1.54 11.93
CA TYR A 35 16.72 -0.14 12.30
C TYR A 35 17.40 0.21 13.62
N LYS A 36 17.56 -0.76 14.54
CA LYS A 36 18.29 -0.56 15.81
C LYS A 36 19.78 -0.37 15.57
N LYS A 37 20.39 -1.19 14.69
CA LYS A 37 21.79 -0.99 14.31
C LYS A 37 22.03 0.30 13.53
N LEU A 38 21.00 0.86 12.92
CA LEU A 38 21.07 2.15 12.23
C LEU A 38 20.84 3.35 13.17
N GLY A 39 20.56 3.11 14.48
CA GLY A 39 20.27 4.16 15.44
C GLY A 39 18.94 4.86 15.20
N LEU A 40 17.92 4.11 14.73
CA LEU A 40 16.59 4.62 14.38
C LEU A 40 15.50 4.13 15.34
N GLU A 41 15.83 3.81 16.59
CA GLU A 41 14.88 3.33 17.59
C GLU A 41 13.80 4.37 17.93
N ASP A 42 14.11 5.65 17.78
CA ASP A 42 13.21 6.79 18.01
C ASP A 42 12.47 7.27 16.75
N PHE A 43 12.75 6.65 15.59
CA PHE A 43 12.10 7.01 14.32
C PHE A 43 10.60 6.63 14.27
N GLY A 44 10.15 5.78 15.17
CA GLY A 44 8.76 5.36 15.29
C GLY A 44 8.49 4.54 16.53
N LYS A 45 7.24 4.15 16.73
CA LYS A 45 6.84 3.33 17.87
C LYS A 45 6.76 1.85 17.48
N GLU A 46 7.53 1.01 18.15
CA GLU A 46 7.50 -0.45 18.00
C GLU A 46 6.14 -1.05 18.38
N GLY A 47 5.73 -2.12 17.71
CA GLY A 47 4.53 -2.91 18.00
C GLY A 47 3.20 -2.21 17.71
N ASN A 48 2.15 -3.00 17.58
CA ASN A 48 0.77 -2.56 17.35
C ASN A 48 0.64 -1.53 16.20
N TYR A 49 1.43 -1.71 15.12
CA TYR A 49 1.43 -0.76 14.01
C TYR A 49 0.06 -0.69 13.34
N ILE A 50 -0.50 -1.85 13.01
CA ILE A 50 -1.78 -1.94 12.29
C ILE A 50 -2.91 -1.33 13.12
N GLU A 51 -3.00 -1.63 14.41
CA GLU A 51 -4.04 -1.08 15.30
C GLU A 51 -3.96 0.45 15.37
N ARG A 52 -2.73 0.99 15.47
CA ARG A 52 -2.53 2.45 15.44
C ARG A 52 -2.94 3.06 14.09
N GLN A 53 -2.64 2.39 12.99
CA GLN A 53 -3.04 2.85 11.66
C GLN A 53 -4.55 2.77 11.47
N ILE A 54 -5.21 1.70 11.92
CA ILE A 54 -6.67 1.59 11.88
C ILE A 54 -7.28 2.75 12.67
N ALA A 55 -6.84 3.00 13.90
CA ALA A 55 -7.34 4.11 14.71
C ALA A 55 -7.11 5.47 14.04
N ARG A 56 -5.92 5.70 13.46
CA ARG A 56 -5.58 6.94 12.75
C ARG A 56 -6.49 7.17 11.55
N TRP A 57 -6.63 6.18 10.67
CA TRP A 57 -7.39 6.32 9.43
C TRP A 57 -8.89 6.32 9.66
N SER A 58 -9.39 5.62 10.69
CA SER A 58 -10.79 5.73 11.14
C SER A 58 -11.10 7.14 11.63
N LYS A 59 -10.23 7.70 12.47
CA LYS A 59 -10.40 9.08 12.94
C LYS A 59 -10.40 10.07 11.77
N GLN A 60 -9.42 9.95 10.85
CA GLN A 60 -9.35 10.82 9.68
C GLN A 60 -10.58 10.70 8.79
N TYR A 61 -11.12 9.48 8.61
CA TYR A 61 -12.34 9.26 7.85
C TYR A 61 -13.52 10.02 8.50
N PHE A 62 -13.77 9.82 9.79
CA PHE A 62 -14.86 10.51 10.47
C PHE A 62 -14.71 12.03 10.48
N ASP A 63 -13.51 12.55 10.70
CA ASP A 63 -13.24 13.99 10.68
C ASP A 63 -13.52 14.63 9.29
N SER A 64 -13.36 13.84 8.23
CA SER A 64 -13.50 14.29 6.84
C SER A 64 -14.75 13.75 6.12
N GLU A 65 -15.61 13.01 6.81
CA GLU A 65 -16.78 12.36 6.21
C GLU A 65 -17.69 13.39 5.54
N THR A 66 -17.94 13.20 4.24
CA THR A 66 -18.84 14.03 3.43
C THR A 66 -20.15 13.33 3.13
N GLU A 67 -20.12 12.00 3.13
CA GLU A 67 -21.26 11.09 3.02
C GLU A 67 -20.94 9.80 3.77
N VAL A 68 -21.96 9.11 4.27
CA VAL A 68 -21.80 7.83 4.96
C VAL A 68 -21.49 6.73 3.96
N LEU A 69 -20.32 6.12 4.09
CA LEU A 69 -19.93 4.95 3.30
C LEU A 69 -20.07 3.68 4.16
N ASP A 70 -21.19 2.96 3.99
CA ASP A 70 -21.49 1.73 4.77
C ASP A 70 -20.33 0.73 4.77
N SER A 71 -19.65 0.56 3.63
CA SER A 71 -18.51 -0.34 3.50
C SER A 71 -17.33 0.10 4.38
N MET A 72 -17.11 1.43 4.50
CA MET A 72 -16.06 1.97 5.35
C MET A 72 -16.35 1.74 6.83
N HIS A 73 -17.58 1.99 7.27
CA HIS A 73 -18.01 1.72 8.65
C HIS A 73 -17.84 0.23 8.99
N LYS A 74 -18.26 -0.66 8.10
CA LYS A 74 -18.07 -2.11 8.27
C LYS A 74 -16.61 -2.50 8.38
N LEU A 75 -15.71 -1.90 7.58
CA LEU A 75 -14.28 -2.16 7.67
C LEU A 75 -13.68 -1.64 8.98
N ILE A 76 -14.13 -0.48 9.47
CA ILE A 76 -13.71 0.08 10.77
C ILE A 76 -14.03 -0.89 11.92
N ASP A 77 -15.18 -1.55 11.86
CA ASP A 77 -15.61 -2.54 12.88
C ASP A 77 -14.91 -3.89 12.67
N TRP A 78 -14.69 -4.30 11.43
CA TRP A 78 -14.17 -5.62 11.08
C TRP A 78 -12.66 -5.77 11.32
N LEU A 79 -11.87 -4.75 10.96
CA LEU A 79 -10.40 -4.81 10.98
C LEU A 79 -9.82 -5.06 12.38
N PRO A 80 -10.25 -4.35 13.45
CA PRO A 80 -9.66 -4.57 14.78
C PRO A 80 -9.82 -5.99 15.32
N ALA A 81 -10.95 -6.64 14.97
CA ALA A 81 -11.25 -7.99 15.45
C ALA A 81 -10.45 -9.09 14.74
N ARG A 82 -9.74 -8.74 13.66
CA ARG A 82 -9.01 -9.68 12.79
C ARG A 82 -7.56 -9.28 12.53
N THR A 83 -7.09 -8.25 13.23
CA THR A 83 -5.68 -7.82 13.14
C THR A 83 -4.77 -8.99 13.54
N PRO A 84 -3.88 -9.45 12.64
CA PRO A 84 -2.93 -10.50 12.98
C PRO A 84 -1.91 -10.01 14.00
N GLU A 85 -1.30 -10.93 14.73
CA GLU A 85 -0.17 -10.61 15.58
C GLU A 85 0.98 -10.08 14.73
N GLN A 86 1.55 -8.94 15.11
CA GLN A 86 2.69 -8.36 14.43
C GLN A 86 3.94 -9.17 14.69
N LYS A 87 4.37 -9.97 13.71
CA LYS A 87 5.57 -10.83 13.81
C LYS A 87 6.86 -10.07 13.47
N TYR A 88 6.77 -9.04 12.64
CA TYR A 88 7.94 -8.31 12.11
C TYR A 88 7.81 -6.82 12.36
N THR A 89 8.96 -6.19 12.55
CA THR A 89 9.07 -4.74 12.71
C THR A 89 10.28 -4.25 11.92
N SER A 90 10.07 -3.27 11.03
CA SER A 90 11.14 -2.68 10.24
C SER A 90 10.89 -1.20 9.96
N ILE A 91 11.79 -0.58 9.21
CA ILE A 91 11.53 0.72 8.58
C ILE A 91 10.51 0.48 7.47
N VAL A 92 9.36 1.17 7.52
CA VAL A 92 8.35 1.17 6.47
C VAL A 92 8.35 2.50 5.74
N HIS A 93 8.13 2.47 4.44
CA HIS A 93 8.05 3.68 3.62
C HIS A 93 6.70 4.40 3.80
N GLY A 94 5.62 3.63 3.88
CA GLY A 94 4.27 4.13 4.07
C GLY A 94 3.52 4.58 2.81
N ASP A 95 4.25 4.86 1.71
CA ASP A 95 3.69 5.17 0.38
C ASP A 95 4.62 4.66 -0.74
N TYR A 96 5.06 3.41 -0.65
CA TYR A 96 5.95 2.83 -1.65
C TYR A 96 5.20 2.49 -2.93
N ARG A 97 5.48 3.25 -3.99
CA ARG A 97 4.86 3.11 -5.31
C ARG A 97 5.90 3.38 -6.40
N LEU A 98 5.59 2.97 -7.62
CA LEU A 98 6.49 3.12 -8.77
C LEU A 98 6.89 4.58 -9.03
N ASP A 99 5.95 5.51 -8.90
CA ASP A 99 6.15 6.95 -9.08
C ASP A 99 6.95 7.60 -7.93
N ASN A 100 7.15 6.90 -6.81
CA ASN A 100 8.04 7.29 -5.71
C ASN A 100 9.43 6.63 -5.80
N VAL A 101 9.76 6.02 -6.96
CA VAL A 101 11.08 5.39 -7.16
C VAL A 101 11.77 5.97 -8.40
N VAL A 102 12.98 6.45 -8.21
CA VAL A 102 13.84 6.88 -9.32
C VAL A 102 14.60 5.67 -9.85
N MET A 103 14.41 5.38 -11.12
CA MET A 103 15.16 4.32 -11.83
C MET A 103 16.32 4.91 -12.64
N THR A 104 17.39 4.15 -12.79
CA THR A 104 18.46 4.44 -13.75
C THR A 104 17.98 4.19 -15.19
N HIS A 105 18.78 4.52 -16.20
CA HIS A 105 18.44 4.24 -17.60
C HIS A 105 18.39 2.74 -17.94
N ASP A 106 19.05 1.91 -17.14
CA ASP A 106 19.03 0.45 -17.22
C ASP A 106 18.05 -0.20 -16.20
N ASP A 107 17.04 0.58 -15.79
CA ASP A 107 15.92 0.19 -14.91
C ASP A 107 16.33 -0.37 -13.54
N LYS A 108 17.44 0.07 -12.99
CA LYS A 108 17.78 -0.25 -11.61
C LYS A 108 17.19 0.79 -10.65
N ASN A 109 16.75 0.35 -9.49
CA ASN A 109 16.34 1.23 -8.42
C ASN A 109 17.53 2.08 -7.97
N MET A 110 17.38 3.40 -8.06
CA MET A 110 18.43 4.37 -7.73
C MET A 110 18.14 5.10 -6.42
N ALA A 111 16.88 5.48 -6.21
CA ALA A 111 16.44 6.21 -5.02
C ALA A 111 14.95 6.03 -4.77
N MET A 112 14.57 6.04 -3.50
CA MET A 112 13.20 6.15 -3.04
C MET A 112 12.92 7.60 -2.64
N LEU A 113 11.76 8.11 -3.00
CA LEU A 113 11.30 9.48 -2.76
C LEU A 113 10.11 9.47 -1.81
N ASP A 114 9.80 10.64 -1.24
CA ASP A 114 8.57 10.87 -0.47
C ASP A 114 8.47 10.04 0.83
N TRP A 115 9.43 10.28 1.72
CA TRP A 115 9.57 9.60 3.01
C TRP A 115 8.68 10.17 4.12
N GLU A 116 7.77 11.08 3.82
CA GLU A 116 6.99 11.80 4.85
C GLU A 116 6.07 10.90 5.69
N LEU A 117 5.69 9.72 5.18
CA LEU A 117 4.89 8.73 5.89
C LEU A 117 5.72 7.60 6.50
N SER A 118 7.05 7.66 6.37
CA SER A 118 7.92 6.59 6.85
C SER A 118 8.00 6.57 8.38
N THR A 119 8.17 5.37 8.92
CA THR A 119 8.24 5.13 10.37
C THR A 119 8.75 3.72 10.66
N ILE A 120 8.83 3.35 11.92
CA ILE A 120 8.96 1.96 12.34
C ILE A 120 7.57 1.31 12.36
N GLY A 121 7.41 0.22 11.60
CA GLY A 121 6.10 -0.40 11.41
C GLY A 121 6.15 -1.86 10.97
N ASP A 122 5.00 -2.34 10.50
CA ASP A 122 4.82 -3.69 9.97
C ASP A 122 5.17 -3.71 8.47
N PRO A 123 6.23 -4.42 8.06
CA PRO A 123 6.66 -4.48 6.67
C PRO A 123 5.66 -5.16 5.74
N LEU A 124 4.85 -6.10 6.23
CA LEU A 124 3.82 -6.76 5.42
C LEU A 124 2.66 -5.79 5.10
N ALA A 125 2.34 -4.88 6.01
CA ALA A 125 1.36 -3.82 5.75
C ALA A 125 1.84 -2.82 4.69
N ASP A 126 3.13 -2.49 4.68
CA ASP A 126 3.73 -1.62 3.68
C ASP A 126 3.80 -2.30 2.30
N PHE A 127 4.21 -3.57 2.28
CA PHE A 127 4.22 -4.36 1.05
C PHE A 127 2.81 -4.63 0.51
N GLY A 128 1.82 -4.87 1.37
CA GLY A 128 0.41 -5.00 0.97
C GLY A 128 -0.15 -3.73 0.31
N TYR A 129 0.25 -2.55 0.81
CA TYR A 129 -0.09 -1.28 0.16
C TYR A 129 0.52 -1.17 -1.25
N HIS A 130 1.79 -1.55 -1.40
CA HIS A 130 2.46 -1.60 -2.70
C HIS A 130 1.77 -2.56 -3.69
N CYS A 131 1.26 -3.69 -3.20
CA CYS A 131 0.58 -4.70 -4.02
C CYS A 131 -0.87 -4.33 -4.40
N LEU A 132 -1.40 -3.19 -3.99
CA LEU A 132 -2.78 -2.78 -4.35
C LEU A 132 -3.02 -2.68 -5.86
N LEU A 133 -1.98 -2.54 -6.67
CA LEU A 133 -2.06 -2.50 -8.13
C LEU A 133 -2.91 -3.65 -8.69
N TRP A 134 -2.63 -4.89 -8.27
CA TRP A 134 -3.32 -6.09 -8.78
C TRP A 134 -4.81 -6.08 -8.42
N HIS A 135 -5.18 -5.53 -7.28
CA HIS A 135 -6.56 -5.50 -6.80
C HIS A 135 -7.36 -4.34 -7.37
N ILE A 136 -6.78 -3.15 -7.42
CA ILE A 136 -7.44 -1.94 -7.94
C ILE A 136 -7.59 -2.02 -9.46
N GLY A 137 -6.59 -2.56 -10.15
CA GLY A 137 -6.59 -2.77 -11.60
C GLY A 137 -7.38 -4.00 -12.03
N ASN A 138 -7.86 -4.83 -11.09
CA ASN A 138 -8.43 -6.15 -11.36
C ASN A 138 -7.51 -6.99 -12.27
N ILE A 139 -6.21 -6.98 -11.95
CA ILE A 139 -5.15 -7.63 -12.74
C ILE A 139 -4.97 -9.05 -12.23
N ASP A 140 -5.55 -10.01 -12.94
CA ASP A 140 -5.35 -11.42 -12.68
C ASP A 140 -4.02 -11.95 -13.29
N ASP A 141 -3.79 -13.24 -13.18
CA ASP A 141 -2.54 -13.86 -13.66
C ASP A 141 -2.38 -13.75 -15.18
N GLU A 142 -3.46 -13.79 -15.95
CA GLU A 142 -3.43 -13.64 -17.40
C GLU A 142 -3.15 -12.19 -17.79
N ALA A 143 -3.85 -11.24 -17.16
CA ALA A 143 -3.61 -9.83 -17.35
C ALA A 143 -2.18 -9.45 -16.95
N SER A 144 -1.64 -9.98 -15.86
CA SER A 144 -0.25 -9.76 -15.44
C SER A 144 0.75 -10.18 -16.53
N LYS A 145 0.56 -11.35 -17.11
CA LYS A 145 1.38 -11.85 -18.22
C LYS A 145 1.29 -10.96 -19.46
N ASN A 146 0.06 -10.55 -19.81
CA ASN A 146 -0.20 -9.67 -20.95
C ASN A 146 0.40 -8.26 -20.75
N LEU A 147 0.48 -7.78 -19.50
CA LEU A 147 1.12 -6.52 -19.15
C LEU A 147 2.65 -6.63 -19.06
N GLY A 148 3.21 -7.84 -19.05
CA GLY A 148 4.64 -8.07 -18.91
C GLY A 148 5.16 -7.85 -17.48
N ILE A 149 4.32 -8.07 -16.47
CA ILE A 149 4.68 -7.95 -15.05
C ILE A 149 4.56 -9.32 -14.35
N HIS A 150 5.03 -9.40 -13.11
CA HIS A 150 4.81 -10.59 -12.27
C HIS A 150 3.32 -10.76 -11.95
N THR A 151 2.85 -12.00 -11.75
CA THR A 151 1.60 -12.23 -11.03
C THR A 151 1.76 -11.78 -9.57
N GLU A 152 0.67 -11.46 -8.89
CA GLU A 152 0.73 -11.08 -7.47
C GLU A 152 1.42 -12.16 -6.63
N LYS A 153 1.09 -13.43 -6.88
CA LYS A 153 1.69 -14.56 -6.19
C LYS A 153 3.20 -14.64 -6.41
N GLU A 154 3.67 -14.57 -7.66
CA GLU A 154 5.10 -14.55 -7.97
C GLU A 154 5.81 -13.40 -7.26
N TYR A 155 5.16 -12.24 -7.22
CA TYR A 155 5.71 -11.02 -6.63
C TYR A 155 5.82 -11.10 -5.10
N LEU A 156 4.81 -11.67 -4.45
CA LEU A 156 4.81 -11.96 -3.01
C LEU A 156 5.86 -13.00 -2.66
N ASP A 157 5.91 -14.13 -3.38
CA ASP A 157 6.91 -15.19 -3.16
C ASP A 157 8.35 -14.63 -3.27
N LEU A 158 8.57 -13.74 -4.23
CA LEU A 158 9.87 -13.08 -4.43
C LEU A 158 10.23 -12.18 -3.23
N TYR A 159 9.28 -11.39 -2.72
CA TYR A 159 9.46 -10.56 -1.54
C TYR A 159 9.77 -11.39 -0.29
N LEU A 160 8.99 -12.42 -0.01
CA LEU A 160 9.19 -13.31 1.13
C LEU A 160 10.55 -14.03 1.05
N SER A 161 10.94 -14.46 -0.16
CA SER A 161 12.26 -15.05 -0.41
C SER A 161 13.41 -14.10 -0.08
N ARG A 162 13.27 -12.81 -0.41
CA ARG A 162 14.30 -11.78 -0.17
C ARG A 162 14.40 -11.37 1.29
N THR A 163 13.27 -11.18 1.93
CA THR A 163 13.20 -10.72 3.34
C THR A 163 13.38 -11.85 4.36
N LYS A 164 13.20 -13.12 3.94
CA LYS A 164 13.15 -14.29 4.81
C LYS A 164 11.98 -14.24 5.81
N MET A 165 10.96 -13.47 5.51
CA MET A 165 9.73 -13.43 6.29
C MET A 165 8.83 -14.60 5.90
N GLU A 166 8.03 -15.05 6.86
CA GLU A 166 7.01 -16.08 6.68
C GLU A 166 5.64 -15.43 6.75
N LEU A 167 4.76 -15.85 5.89
CA LEU A 167 3.36 -15.44 5.83
C LEU A 167 2.49 -16.69 5.69
N GLU A 168 1.55 -16.87 6.60
CA GLU A 168 0.65 -18.02 6.58
C GLU A 168 -0.59 -17.72 5.73
N SER A 169 -1.66 -17.25 6.35
CA SER A 169 -2.96 -17.03 5.68
C SER A 169 -3.43 -15.56 5.72
N GLU A 170 -2.60 -14.66 6.22
CA GLU A 170 -3.02 -13.29 6.54
C GLU A 170 -2.91 -12.32 5.36
N TRP A 171 -2.48 -12.76 4.16
CA TRP A 171 -2.25 -11.85 3.03
C TRP A 171 -3.46 -11.02 2.65
N ASP A 172 -4.62 -11.64 2.56
CA ASP A 172 -5.86 -10.93 2.25
C ASP A 172 -6.19 -9.84 3.29
N PHE A 173 -5.85 -10.06 4.57
CA PHE A 173 -6.01 -9.04 5.59
C PHE A 173 -5.18 -7.78 5.27
N TYR A 174 -3.91 -7.94 4.89
CA TYR A 174 -3.03 -6.79 4.55
C TYR A 174 -3.52 -6.03 3.33
N ILE A 175 -4.10 -6.70 2.36
CA ILE A 175 -4.73 -6.07 1.19
C ILE A 175 -6.01 -5.31 1.60
N ILE A 176 -6.86 -5.91 2.43
CA ILE A 176 -8.08 -5.25 2.94
C ILE A 176 -7.73 -4.02 3.77
N PHE A 177 -6.76 -4.14 4.67
CA PHE A 177 -6.23 -3.02 5.44
C PHE A 177 -5.69 -1.90 4.56
N SER A 178 -4.98 -2.23 3.50
CA SER A 178 -4.43 -1.26 2.55
C SER A 178 -5.53 -0.54 1.76
N LEU A 179 -6.59 -1.25 1.34
CA LEU A 179 -7.77 -0.66 0.70
C LEU A 179 -8.51 0.29 1.64
N PHE A 180 -8.68 -0.10 2.91
CA PHE A 180 -9.24 0.76 3.96
C PHE A 180 -8.40 2.04 4.13
N LYS A 181 -7.07 1.92 4.22
CA LYS A 181 -6.16 3.07 4.32
C LYS A 181 -6.34 4.03 3.15
N VAL A 182 -6.34 3.52 1.91
CA VAL A 182 -6.51 4.34 0.70
C VAL A 182 -7.88 5.00 0.67
N ALA A 183 -8.95 4.29 1.08
CA ALA A 183 -10.29 4.88 1.20
C ALA A 183 -10.30 6.06 2.18
N GLY A 184 -9.64 5.92 3.34
CA GLY A 184 -9.47 7.00 4.32
C GLY A 184 -8.67 8.19 3.79
N ILE A 185 -7.60 7.94 3.01
CA ILE A 185 -6.83 8.99 2.32
C ILE A 185 -7.71 9.75 1.32
N CYS A 186 -8.44 9.03 0.46
CA CYS A 186 -9.33 9.63 -0.53
C CYS A 186 -10.44 10.45 0.13
N GLN A 187 -11.05 9.94 1.20
CA GLN A 187 -12.06 10.69 1.98
C GLN A 187 -11.45 11.95 2.58
N GLY A 188 -10.22 11.90 3.10
CA GLY A 188 -9.51 13.09 3.58
C GLY A 188 -9.31 14.15 2.50
N ILE A 189 -9.12 13.75 1.23
CA ILE A 189 -9.07 14.68 0.09
C ILE A 189 -10.44 15.35 -0.11
N LEU A 190 -11.55 14.58 -0.07
CA LEU A 190 -12.91 15.16 -0.16
C LEU A 190 -13.20 16.13 1.00
N GLY A 191 -12.76 15.80 2.21
CA GLY A 191 -12.86 16.72 3.36
C GLY A 191 -12.18 18.05 3.07
N ARG A 192 -10.95 18.02 2.53
CA ARG A 192 -10.24 19.26 2.14
C ARG A 192 -10.94 20.03 1.00
N VAL A 193 -11.57 19.32 0.06
CA VAL A 193 -12.39 19.97 -0.98
C VAL A 193 -13.61 20.66 -0.34
N ARG A 194 -14.31 19.98 0.55
CA ARG A 194 -15.44 20.56 1.32
C ARG A 194 -15.01 21.83 2.06
N ASP A 195 -13.85 21.80 2.69
CA ASP A 195 -13.31 22.90 3.51
C ASP A 195 -12.62 24.01 2.67
N GLY A 196 -12.64 23.88 1.33
CA GLY A 196 -12.07 24.88 0.41
C GLY A 196 -10.52 24.93 0.39
N THR A 197 -9.84 23.93 0.98
CA THR A 197 -8.36 23.86 1.04
C THR A 197 -7.74 23.02 -0.07
N ALA A 198 -8.55 22.32 -0.87
CA ALA A 198 -8.17 21.64 -2.10
C ALA A 198 -9.27 21.83 -3.14
N ALA A 199 -8.95 22.41 -4.30
CA ALA A 199 -9.97 22.82 -5.30
C ALA A 199 -9.66 22.30 -6.73
N SER A 200 -8.65 21.44 -6.93
CA SER A 200 -8.35 20.93 -8.27
C SER A 200 -9.34 19.82 -8.67
N ASP A 201 -9.69 19.76 -9.96
CA ASP A 201 -10.51 18.67 -10.49
C ASP A 201 -9.90 17.29 -10.21
N PHE A 202 -8.58 17.20 -10.24
CA PHE A 202 -7.85 15.98 -9.87
C PHE A 202 -8.12 15.57 -8.41
N ALA A 203 -8.06 16.50 -7.46
CA ALA A 203 -8.36 16.23 -6.05
C ALA A 203 -9.80 15.73 -5.87
N ILE A 204 -10.76 16.35 -6.56
CA ILE A 204 -12.16 15.93 -6.53
C ILE A 204 -12.33 14.50 -7.07
N GLN A 205 -11.71 14.19 -8.20
CA GLN A 205 -11.78 12.85 -8.80
C GLN A 205 -11.12 11.80 -7.92
N MET A 206 -9.95 12.09 -7.36
CA MET A 206 -9.26 11.19 -6.43
C MET A 206 -10.09 10.94 -5.18
N GLY A 207 -10.65 11.99 -4.59
CA GLY A 207 -11.49 11.87 -3.42
C GLY A 207 -12.72 10.98 -3.64
N LYS A 208 -13.39 11.10 -4.78
CA LYS A 208 -14.55 10.27 -5.17
C LYS A 208 -14.25 8.77 -5.25
N ARG A 209 -13.00 8.38 -5.31
CA ARG A 209 -12.59 6.97 -5.29
C ARG A 209 -12.70 6.32 -3.90
N ALA A 210 -12.90 7.11 -2.84
CA ALA A 210 -13.04 6.58 -1.48
C ALA A 210 -14.05 5.45 -1.38
N LYS A 211 -15.26 5.64 -1.96
CA LYS A 211 -16.32 4.63 -1.99
C LYS A 211 -15.87 3.34 -2.71
N MET A 212 -15.21 3.48 -3.86
CA MET A 212 -14.73 2.33 -4.64
C MET A 212 -13.75 1.47 -3.83
N PHE A 213 -12.80 2.10 -3.14
CA PHE A 213 -11.82 1.38 -2.33
C PHE A 213 -12.45 0.74 -1.09
N ALA A 214 -13.36 1.44 -0.43
CA ALA A 214 -14.10 0.89 0.71
C ALA A 214 -14.97 -0.32 0.30
N ASP A 215 -15.70 -0.22 -0.81
CA ASP A 215 -16.52 -1.31 -1.33
C ASP A 215 -15.66 -2.52 -1.71
N LEU A 216 -14.55 -2.31 -2.42
CA LEU A 216 -13.62 -3.39 -2.79
C LEU A 216 -13.04 -4.08 -1.55
N GLY A 217 -12.62 -3.30 -0.55
CA GLY A 217 -12.12 -3.82 0.73
C GLY A 217 -13.16 -4.67 1.45
N TRP A 218 -14.41 -4.18 1.51
CA TRP A 218 -15.49 -4.91 2.17
C TRP A 218 -15.88 -6.19 1.41
N GLU A 219 -15.93 -6.16 0.07
CA GLU A 219 -16.20 -7.37 -0.73
C GLU A 219 -15.12 -8.45 -0.51
N LYS A 220 -13.86 -8.07 -0.33
CA LYS A 220 -12.80 -9.01 0.06
C LYS A 220 -12.98 -9.52 1.49
N ALA A 221 -13.26 -8.63 2.44
CA ALA A 221 -13.46 -8.98 3.85
C ALA A 221 -14.55 -10.04 4.04
N LYS A 222 -15.66 -9.93 3.30
CA LYS A 222 -16.75 -10.92 3.33
C LYS A 222 -16.33 -12.34 2.90
N LYS A 223 -15.27 -12.47 2.08
CA LYS A 223 -14.82 -13.78 1.57
C LYS A 223 -13.97 -14.54 2.57
N ILE A 224 -13.38 -13.83 3.53
CA ILE A 224 -12.49 -14.42 4.57
C ILE A 224 -13.10 -14.30 5.98
N SER A 225 -14.38 -13.97 6.07
CA SER A 225 -15.15 -13.83 7.32
C SER A 225 -15.72 -15.15 7.78
#